data_f27f6feb434753c56c54b6027e8bacdb
#
_entry.id   f27f6feb434753c56c54b6027e8bacdb
#
_cell.length_a   1.000
_cell.length_b   1.000
_cell.length_c   1.000
_cell.angle_alpha   90.00
_cell.angle_beta   90.00
_cell.angle_gamma   90.00
#
_symmetry.space_group_name_H-M   'P 1'
#
loop_
_entity.id
_entity.type
_entity.pdbx_description
1 polymer ?
#
loop_
_entity_poly.entity_id
_entity_poly.type
_entity_poly.pdbx_seq_one_letter_code
_entity_poly.pdbx_strand_id
1 'polypeptide(L)'
;YVDSTSETKLVEDAIVGMLEKLDPHSTYTDPEETKEMTEPLQGNFDGIGIQFNMLTDTLYVIQVIPGGPSEKVGLMAGDRIIMVDDTLIAGVKMKNTDVMKRLRGPKNTEVRVKVLRGGVPDLIEFKITRGKIPVYSLDAAYMADKATGYIKLNRFAASSADEFREALEKLKKQGMKNLILDLQGNGGGYLNIAIDLADEFLGKDKLIVYTE
;
A
#
# COMPACT_ATOMS: atom_id res chain seq x y z
N TYR A 1 -4.68 -28.76 -31.27
CA TYR A 1 -5.15 -28.72 -29.87
C TYR A 1 -6.66 -28.51 -29.88
N VAL A 2 -7.36 -29.16 -28.96
CA VAL A 2 -8.84 -29.08 -28.84
C VAL A 2 -9.24 -27.77 -28.17
N ASP A 3 -8.38 -27.21 -27.32
CA ASP A 3 -8.60 -25.94 -26.60
C ASP A 3 -7.75 -24.82 -27.17
N SER A 4 -8.29 -23.61 -27.24
CA SER A 4 -7.54 -22.41 -27.62
C SER A 4 -6.52 -22.06 -26.52
N THR A 5 -5.25 -22.08 -26.86
CA THR A 5 -4.17 -21.63 -25.94
C THR A 5 -3.86 -20.15 -26.19
N SER A 6 -3.68 -19.39 -25.11
CA SER A 6 -3.22 -18.00 -25.18
C SER A 6 -1.72 -17.97 -25.56
N GLU A 7 -1.38 -17.26 -26.64
CA GLU A 7 0.03 -17.08 -27.04
C GLU A 7 0.86 -16.45 -25.92
N THR A 8 0.33 -15.46 -25.22
CA THR A 8 0.97 -14.80 -24.08
C THR A 8 1.31 -15.83 -23.00
N LYS A 9 0.35 -16.68 -22.62
CA LYS A 9 0.57 -17.69 -21.60
C LYS A 9 1.61 -18.73 -22.00
N LEU A 10 1.65 -19.13 -23.27
CA LEU A 10 2.68 -20.05 -23.77
C LEU A 10 4.08 -19.44 -23.69
N VAL A 11 4.22 -18.14 -23.97
CA VAL A 11 5.50 -17.42 -23.84
C VAL A 11 5.92 -17.33 -22.38
N GLU A 12 5.00 -16.99 -21.48
CA GLU A 12 5.25 -16.95 -20.03
C GLU A 12 5.69 -18.31 -19.50
N ASP A 13 4.97 -19.38 -19.81
CA ASP A 13 5.30 -20.75 -19.40
C ASP A 13 6.69 -21.18 -19.94
N ALA A 14 7.04 -20.74 -21.16
CA ALA A 14 8.37 -21.01 -21.72
C ALA A 14 9.49 -20.27 -20.95
N ILE A 15 9.26 -19.00 -20.58
CA ILE A 15 10.20 -18.21 -19.78
C ILE A 15 10.38 -18.86 -18.40
N VAL A 16 9.29 -19.21 -17.72
CA VAL A 16 9.31 -19.89 -16.42
C VAL A 16 10.12 -21.18 -16.52
N GLY A 17 9.84 -22.02 -17.52
CA GLY A 17 10.56 -23.28 -17.71
C GLY A 17 12.07 -23.11 -18.02
N MET A 18 12.48 -21.99 -18.62
CA MET A 18 13.91 -21.67 -18.78
C MET A 18 14.54 -21.25 -17.44
N LEU A 19 13.86 -20.43 -16.66
CA LEU A 19 14.36 -19.91 -15.38
C LEU A 19 14.45 -20.98 -14.31
N GLU A 20 13.57 -21.99 -14.29
CA GLU A 20 13.61 -23.12 -13.35
C GLU A 20 14.93 -23.91 -13.38
N LYS A 21 15.69 -23.81 -14.48
CA LYS A 21 17.01 -24.46 -14.63
C LYS A 21 18.17 -23.62 -14.13
N LEU A 22 17.91 -22.40 -13.72
CA LEU A 22 18.89 -21.48 -13.14
C LEU A 22 18.92 -21.63 -11.61
N ASP A 23 19.19 -20.53 -10.91
CA ASP A 23 19.20 -20.52 -9.44
C ASP A 23 17.79 -20.24 -8.88
N PRO A 24 17.54 -20.54 -7.59
CA PRO A 24 16.23 -20.32 -6.96
C PRO A 24 15.77 -18.86 -6.89
N HIS A 25 16.65 -17.88 -7.17
CA HIS A 25 16.35 -16.47 -7.15
C HIS A 25 15.93 -15.93 -8.52
N SER A 26 16.14 -16.75 -9.58
CA SER A 26 15.76 -16.41 -10.95
C SER A 26 14.29 -16.77 -11.18
N THR A 27 13.40 -15.83 -10.92
CA THR A 27 11.96 -16.01 -11.05
C THR A 27 11.38 -15.03 -12.06
N TYR A 28 10.32 -15.46 -12.75
CA TYR A 28 9.49 -14.58 -13.59
C TYR A 28 8.33 -14.03 -12.74
N THR A 29 8.07 -12.75 -12.87
CA THR A 29 6.87 -12.12 -12.33
C THR A 29 6.08 -11.49 -13.47
N ASP A 30 4.79 -11.73 -13.51
CA ASP A 30 3.93 -11.11 -14.49
C ASP A 30 3.73 -9.59 -14.20
N PRO A 31 3.17 -8.81 -15.13
CA PRO A 31 2.97 -7.38 -14.92
C PRO A 31 2.06 -7.03 -13.73
N GLU A 32 1.10 -7.89 -13.38
CA GLU A 32 0.19 -7.68 -12.25
C GLU A 32 0.93 -7.95 -10.93
N GLU A 33 1.65 -9.06 -10.85
CA GLU A 33 2.52 -9.41 -9.72
C GLU A 33 3.60 -8.35 -9.50
N THR A 34 4.26 -7.90 -10.58
CA THR A 34 5.27 -6.82 -10.52
C THR A 34 4.66 -5.55 -9.96
N LYS A 35 3.44 -5.20 -10.37
CA LYS A 35 2.73 -4.04 -9.86
C LYS A 35 2.39 -4.19 -8.37
N GLU A 36 1.88 -5.33 -7.95
CA GLU A 36 1.57 -5.62 -6.54
C GLU A 36 2.81 -5.55 -5.65
N MET A 37 3.96 -5.99 -6.12
CA MET A 37 5.23 -5.92 -5.40
C MET A 37 5.78 -4.49 -5.33
N THR A 38 5.61 -3.69 -6.38
CA THR A 38 6.20 -2.34 -6.48
C THR A 38 5.32 -1.24 -5.91
N GLU A 39 3.98 -1.37 -5.95
CA GLU A 39 3.06 -0.36 -5.41
C GLU A 39 3.38 0.06 -3.97
N PRO A 40 3.62 -0.86 -3.00
CA PRO A 40 3.97 -0.48 -1.64
C PRO A 40 5.28 0.31 -1.55
N LEU A 41 6.21 0.07 -2.48
CA LEU A 41 7.50 0.78 -2.54
C LEU A 41 7.38 2.16 -3.19
N GLN A 42 6.37 2.38 -4.03
CA GLN A 42 6.09 3.71 -4.58
C GLN A 42 5.51 4.69 -3.54
N GLY A 43 5.13 4.19 -2.34
CA GLY A 43 4.54 5.00 -1.27
C GLY A 43 3.11 5.45 -1.55
N ASN A 44 2.47 4.94 -2.58
CA ASN A 44 1.06 5.20 -2.89
C ASN A 44 0.50 4.17 -3.87
N PHE A 45 -0.83 4.06 -3.90
CA PHE A 45 -1.57 3.31 -4.91
C PHE A 45 -2.84 4.05 -5.31
N ASP A 46 -3.43 3.69 -6.45
CA ASP A 46 -4.68 4.28 -6.91
C ASP A 46 -5.89 3.47 -6.43
N GLY A 47 -6.87 4.15 -5.81
CA GLY A 47 -8.06 3.49 -5.27
C GLY A 47 -9.02 4.44 -4.58
N ILE A 48 -9.91 3.87 -3.76
CA ILE A 48 -10.93 4.64 -3.03
C ILE A 48 -10.52 5.11 -1.64
N GLY A 49 -9.42 4.58 -1.07
CA GLY A 49 -8.88 5.02 0.22
C GLY A 49 -9.66 4.51 1.44
N ILE A 50 -9.79 3.21 1.56
CA ILE A 50 -10.33 2.53 2.75
C ILE A 50 -9.42 1.41 3.22
N GLN A 51 -9.44 1.13 4.53
CA GLN A 51 -9.03 -0.13 5.10
C GLN A 51 -10.28 -0.95 5.40
N PHE A 52 -10.28 -2.22 5.07
CA PHE A 52 -11.44 -3.07 5.24
C PHE A 52 -11.07 -4.49 5.67
N ASN A 53 -12.04 -5.20 6.23
CA ASN A 53 -11.98 -6.64 6.47
C ASN A 53 -13.18 -7.33 5.85
N MET A 54 -12.97 -8.57 5.39
CA MET A 54 -14.06 -9.46 4.99
C MET A 54 -14.53 -10.26 6.21
N LEU A 55 -15.73 -9.97 6.68
CA LEU A 55 -16.35 -10.68 7.81
C LEU A 55 -17.69 -11.28 7.33
N THR A 56 -17.86 -12.57 7.54
CA THR A 56 -19.08 -13.28 7.17
C THR A 56 -19.54 -12.96 5.74
N ASP A 57 -18.58 -13.07 4.79
CA ASP A 57 -18.80 -12.83 3.37
C ASP A 57 -19.30 -11.40 3.04
N THR A 58 -18.90 -10.43 3.84
CA THR A 58 -19.26 -9.01 3.66
C THR A 58 -18.04 -8.13 3.92
N LEU A 59 -17.86 -7.09 3.13
CA LEU A 59 -16.80 -6.10 3.29
C LEU A 59 -17.21 -5.05 4.33
N TYR A 60 -16.49 -5.00 5.44
CA TYR A 60 -16.63 -3.98 6.48
C TYR A 60 -15.53 -2.92 6.34
N VAL A 61 -15.92 -1.67 6.22
CA VAL A 61 -15.00 -0.53 6.27
C VAL A 61 -14.51 -0.37 7.71
N ILE A 62 -13.23 -0.62 7.94
CA ILE A 62 -12.59 -0.46 9.26
C ILE A 62 -12.18 0.99 9.46
N GLN A 63 -11.59 1.58 8.42
CA GLN A 63 -11.13 2.96 8.44
C GLN A 63 -11.22 3.58 7.05
N VAL A 64 -11.53 4.84 6.99
CA VAL A 64 -11.41 5.69 5.79
C VAL A 64 -10.12 6.49 5.91
N ILE A 65 -9.31 6.47 4.85
CA ILE A 65 -8.03 7.19 4.84
C ILE A 65 -8.29 8.71 4.82
N PRO A 66 -7.75 9.46 5.80
CA PRO A 66 -7.93 10.90 5.86
C PRO A 66 -7.48 11.63 4.60
N GLY A 67 -8.28 12.57 4.12
CA GLY A 67 -8.05 13.28 2.86
C GLY A 67 -8.30 12.45 1.59
N GLY A 68 -8.65 11.16 1.75
CA GLY A 68 -8.89 10.23 0.66
C GLY A 68 -10.22 10.43 -0.07
N PRO A 69 -10.40 9.76 -1.22
CA PRO A 69 -11.62 9.85 -2.02
C PRO A 69 -12.90 9.46 -1.28
N SER A 70 -12.84 8.39 -0.49
CA SER A 70 -14.00 7.88 0.26
C SER A 70 -14.44 8.82 1.36
N GLU A 71 -13.50 9.49 2.04
CA GLU A 71 -13.83 10.48 3.07
C GLU A 71 -14.60 11.67 2.47
N LYS A 72 -14.18 12.15 1.30
CA LYS A 72 -14.78 13.29 0.60
C LYS A 72 -16.26 13.09 0.24
N VAL A 73 -16.67 11.85 0.03
CA VAL A 73 -18.07 11.51 -0.29
C VAL A 73 -18.86 11.10 0.94
N GLY A 74 -18.23 11.02 2.13
CA GLY A 74 -18.92 10.71 3.38
C GLY A 74 -19.07 9.21 3.69
N LEU A 75 -18.23 8.35 3.09
CA LEU A 75 -18.10 6.97 3.54
C LEU A 75 -17.49 6.95 4.95
N MET A 76 -17.92 6.02 5.81
CA MET A 76 -17.53 5.99 7.22
C MET A 76 -17.04 4.60 7.64
N ALA A 77 -16.24 4.58 8.71
CA ALA A 77 -15.94 3.34 9.41
C ALA A 77 -17.24 2.70 9.92
N GLY A 78 -17.36 1.37 9.80
CA GLY A 78 -18.57 0.62 10.12
C GLY A 78 -19.56 0.44 8.96
N ASP A 79 -19.39 1.14 7.84
CA ASP A 79 -20.16 0.87 6.63
C ASP A 79 -19.85 -0.53 6.09
N ARG A 80 -20.89 -1.21 5.60
CA ARG A 80 -20.76 -2.51 4.94
C ARG A 80 -21.00 -2.34 3.45
N ILE A 81 -20.00 -2.57 2.62
CA ILE A 81 -20.16 -2.47 1.16
C ILE A 81 -20.85 -3.73 0.67
N ILE A 82 -22.01 -3.53 0.07
CA ILE A 82 -22.88 -4.59 -0.44
C ILE A 82 -22.71 -4.78 -1.94
N MET A 83 -22.57 -3.68 -2.68
CA MET A 83 -22.37 -3.68 -4.13
C MET A 83 -21.24 -2.74 -4.53
N VAL A 84 -20.52 -3.12 -5.58
CA VAL A 84 -19.55 -2.29 -6.28
C VAL A 84 -19.97 -2.22 -7.75
N ASP A 85 -20.21 -1.01 -8.24
CA ASP A 85 -20.93 -0.74 -9.47
C ASP A 85 -22.27 -1.53 -9.49
N ASP A 86 -22.52 -2.34 -10.50
CA ASP A 86 -23.75 -3.15 -10.57
C ASP A 86 -23.53 -4.60 -10.07
N THR A 87 -22.40 -4.87 -9.39
CA THR A 87 -22.04 -6.21 -8.93
C THR A 87 -22.29 -6.35 -7.43
N LEU A 88 -23.11 -7.33 -7.05
CA LEU A 88 -23.25 -7.75 -5.65
C LEU A 88 -21.95 -8.43 -5.19
N ILE A 89 -21.37 -7.96 -4.08
CA ILE A 89 -20.13 -8.50 -3.52
C ILE A 89 -20.33 -9.15 -2.14
N ALA A 90 -21.43 -8.85 -1.46
CA ALA A 90 -21.76 -9.42 -0.16
C ALA A 90 -22.61 -10.69 -0.30
N GLY A 91 -22.32 -11.74 0.48
CA GLY A 91 -23.10 -12.99 0.51
C GLY A 91 -22.87 -13.90 -0.69
N VAL A 92 -21.88 -13.66 -1.53
CA VAL A 92 -21.61 -14.39 -2.79
C VAL A 92 -20.26 -15.10 -2.79
N LYS A 93 -19.57 -15.16 -1.65
CA LYS A 93 -18.24 -15.77 -1.47
C LYS A 93 -17.17 -15.23 -2.42
N MET A 94 -17.26 -13.93 -2.74
CA MET A 94 -16.29 -13.27 -3.59
C MET A 94 -14.92 -13.23 -2.88
N LYS A 95 -13.84 -13.54 -3.61
CA LYS A 95 -12.47 -13.47 -3.08
C LYS A 95 -12.09 -12.03 -2.77
N ASN A 96 -11.30 -11.83 -1.71
CA ASN A 96 -10.78 -10.52 -1.32
C ASN A 96 -10.03 -9.81 -2.46
N THR A 97 -9.24 -10.57 -3.23
CA THR A 97 -8.53 -10.08 -4.42
C THR A 97 -9.47 -9.51 -5.48
N ASP A 98 -10.60 -10.19 -5.75
CA ASP A 98 -11.57 -9.74 -6.75
C ASP A 98 -12.32 -8.48 -6.29
N VAL A 99 -12.59 -8.38 -4.98
CA VAL A 99 -13.15 -7.16 -4.38
C VAL A 99 -12.16 -6.01 -4.50
N MET A 100 -10.89 -6.23 -4.16
CA MET A 100 -9.83 -5.21 -4.30
C MET A 100 -9.69 -4.73 -5.75
N LYS A 101 -9.66 -5.65 -6.72
CA LYS A 101 -9.58 -5.30 -8.15
C LYS A 101 -10.73 -4.38 -8.60
N ARG A 102 -11.93 -4.53 -8.04
CA ARG A 102 -13.09 -3.67 -8.35
C ARG A 102 -13.00 -2.29 -7.71
N LEU A 103 -12.50 -2.21 -6.47
CA LEU A 103 -12.37 -0.96 -5.72
C LEU A 103 -11.16 -0.14 -6.21
N ARG A 104 -10.06 -0.80 -6.57
CA ARG A 104 -8.89 -0.18 -7.20
C ARG A 104 -9.17 0.17 -8.66
N GLY A 105 -8.30 0.96 -9.25
CA GLY A 105 -8.35 1.34 -10.66
C GLY A 105 -7.66 2.66 -10.91
N PRO A 106 -7.47 3.05 -12.17
CA PRO A 106 -6.72 4.25 -12.51
C PRO A 106 -7.27 5.51 -11.83
N LYS A 107 -6.36 6.39 -11.42
CA LYS A 107 -6.71 7.71 -10.86
C LYS A 107 -7.70 8.43 -11.80
N ASN A 108 -8.64 9.17 -11.20
CA ASN A 108 -9.70 9.91 -11.86
C ASN A 108 -10.80 9.05 -12.55
N THR A 109 -10.76 7.72 -12.42
CA THR A 109 -11.91 6.89 -12.78
C THR A 109 -12.91 6.85 -11.64
N GLU A 110 -14.18 6.59 -11.95
CA GLU A 110 -15.25 6.53 -10.96
C GLU A 110 -15.61 5.08 -10.63
N VAL A 111 -16.06 4.88 -9.40
CA VAL A 111 -16.68 3.64 -8.93
C VAL A 111 -17.87 3.99 -8.05
N ARG A 112 -18.96 3.25 -8.19
CA ARG A 112 -20.14 3.38 -7.34
C ARG A 112 -20.14 2.26 -6.30
N VAL A 113 -20.36 2.61 -5.04
CA VAL A 113 -20.53 1.61 -3.98
C VAL A 113 -21.88 1.82 -3.30
N LYS A 114 -22.59 0.72 -3.05
CA LYS A 114 -23.79 0.76 -2.21
C LYS A 114 -23.47 0.11 -0.88
N VAL A 115 -23.73 0.83 0.19
CA VAL A 115 -23.38 0.41 1.55
C VAL A 115 -24.62 0.30 2.42
N LEU A 116 -24.55 -0.65 3.35
CA LEU A 116 -25.48 -0.74 4.48
C LEU A 116 -24.82 -0.07 5.69
N ARG A 117 -25.46 0.97 6.22
CA ARG A 117 -25.01 1.72 7.40
C ARG A 117 -25.91 1.44 8.59
N GLY A 118 -25.33 1.24 9.77
CA GLY A 118 -26.09 1.03 10.99
C GLY A 118 -27.09 2.17 11.24
N GLY A 119 -28.35 1.83 11.53
CA GLY A 119 -29.42 2.81 11.77
C GLY A 119 -30.07 3.40 10.51
N VAL A 120 -29.64 3.03 9.31
CA VAL A 120 -30.27 3.46 8.04
C VAL A 120 -30.87 2.22 7.37
N PRO A 121 -32.20 2.21 7.09
CA PRO A 121 -32.85 1.01 6.54
C PRO A 121 -32.50 0.75 5.07
N ASP A 122 -32.23 1.78 4.29
CA ASP A 122 -31.95 1.70 2.87
C ASP A 122 -30.44 1.70 2.60
N LEU A 123 -30.04 1.14 1.45
CA LEU A 123 -28.67 1.23 0.98
C LEU A 123 -28.32 2.65 0.56
N ILE A 124 -27.19 3.15 1.06
CA ILE A 124 -26.66 4.46 0.67
C ILE A 124 -25.72 4.26 -0.51
N GLU A 125 -25.91 5.01 -1.59
CA GLU A 125 -25.02 5.00 -2.74
C GLU A 125 -23.99 6.12 -2.66
N PHE A 126 -22.72 5.76 -2.88
CA PHE A 126 -21.61 6.73 -3.01
C PHE A 126 -20.94 6.56 -4.38
N LYS A 127 -20.76 7.68 -5.07
CA LYS A 127 -19.98 7.80 -6.29
C LYS A 127 -18.60 8.33 -5.92
N ILE A 128 -17.57 7.48 -6.07
CA ILE A 128 -16.22 7.76 -5.61
C ILE A 128 -15.30 7.91 -6.82
N THR A 129 -14.64 9.06 -6.94
CA THR A 129 -13.57 9.23 -7.93
C THR A 129 -12.27 8.73 -7.34
N ARG A 130 -11.69 7.68 -7.93
CA ARG A 130 -10.43 7.09 -7.46
C ARG A 130 -9.30 8.12 -7.45
N GLY A 131 -8.42 8.02 -6.48
CA GLY A 131 -7.31 8.94 -6.30
C GLY A 131 -6.08 8.22 -5.75
N LYS A 132 -4.98 8.96 -5.64
CA LYS A 132 -3.77 8.47 -4.99
C LYS A 132 -4.01 8.33 -3.49
N ILE A 133 -3.74 7.14 -2.97
CA ILE A 133 -3.85 6.80 -1.56
C ILE A 133 -2.43 6.65 -1.02
N PRO A 134 -2.00 7.49 -0.07
CA PRO A 134 -0.66 7.39 0.49
C PRO A 134 -0.49 6.10 1.29
N VAL A 135 0.67 5.49 1.15
CA VAL A 135 1.12 4.34 1.95
C VAL A 135 2.38 4.80 2.67
N TYR A 136 2.22 5.19 3.93
CA TYR A 136 3.34 5.66 4.73
C TYR A 136 4.32 4.53 5.04
N SER A 137 5.59 4.86 5.03
CA SER A 137 6.69 3.97 5.42
C SER A 137 7.06 4.11 6.89
N LEU A 138 6.66 5.22 7.52
CA LEU A 138 6.80 5.44 8.95
C LEU A 138 5.53 4.99 9.68
N ASP A 139 5.67 4.00 10.58
CA ASP A 139 4.58 3.54 11.44
C ASP A 139 4.38 4.47 12.66
N ALA A 140 5.47 5.05 13.15
CA ALA A 140 5.44 5.90 14.33
C ALA A 140 6.57 6.93 14.33
N ALA A 141 6.29 8.14 14.82
CA ALA A 141 7.28 9.18 15.13
C ALA A 141 6.79 10.00 16.32
N TYR A 142 7.49 9.89 17.48
CA TYR A 142 7.10 10.57 18.71
C TYR A 142 8.30 10.75 19.66
N MET A 143 8.16 11.62 20.65
CA MET A 143 9.14 11.76 21.73
C MET A 143 8.93 10.64 22.76
N ALA A 144 9.92 9.74 22.91
CA ALA A 144 9.89 8.66 23.90
C ALA A 144 10.13 9.20 25.33
N ASP A 145 10.93 10.27 25.44
CA ASP A 145 11.13 11.04 26.66
C ASP A 145 11.40 12.53 26.32
N LYS A 146 11.87 13.34 27.28
CA LYS A 146 12.12 14.77 27.07
C LYS A 146 13.23 15.10 26.07
N ALA A 147 14.09 14.13 25.75
CA ALA A 147 15.26 14.33 24.90
C ALA A 147 15.41 13.30 23.78
N THR A 148 14.69 12.19 23.84
CA THR A 148 14.83 11.07 22.92
C THR A 148 13.61 10.95 22.03
N GLY A 149 13.80 11.08 20.71
CA GLY A 149 12.81 10.78 19.69
C GLY A 149 12.85 9.30 19.30
N TYR A 150 11.72 8.76 18.91
CA TYR A 150 11.56 7.43 18.36
C TYR A 150 10.92 7.53 16.99
N ILE A 151 11.52 6.86 15.99
CA ILE A 151 10.96 6.72 14.64
C ILE A 151 10.99 5.25 14.25
N LYS A 152 9.87 4.71 13.83
CA LYS A 152 9.76 3.35 13.28
C LYS A 152 9.54 3.40 11.78
N LEU A 153 10.48 2.82 11.04
CA LEU A 153 10.43 2.71 9.57
C LEU A 153 10.23 1.24 9.17
N ASN A 154 9.13 0.94 8.50
CA ASN A 154 8.76 -0.43 8.12
C ASN A 154 9.26 -0.85 6.73
N ARG A 155 9.66 0.10 5.88
CA ARG A 155 10.21 -0.15 4.53
C ARG A 155 10.97 1.07 4.01
N PHE A 156 11.76 0.86 2.96
CA PHE A 156 12.41 1.95 2.22
C PHE A 156 11.64 2.24 0.94
N ALA A 157 10.50 2.92 1.06
CA ALA A 157 9.67 3.38 -0.06
C ALA A 157 10.20 4.69 -0.65
N ALA A 158 9.73 5.05 -1.84
CA ALA A 158 10.14 6.30 -2.51
C ALA A 158 9.89 7.56 -1.67
N SER A 159 8.88 7.54 -0.79
CA SER A 159 8.55 8.66 0.12
C SER A 159 9.30 8.63 1.45
N SER A 160 10.03 7.54 1.76
CA SER A 160 10.58 7.32 3.12
C SER A 160 11.58 8.38 3.55
N ALA A 161 12.43 8.85 2.65
CA ALA A 161 13.42 9.88 2.99
C ALA A 161 12.75 11.21 3.37
N ASP A 162 11.73 11.61 2.65
CA ASP A 162 10.97 12.83 2.93
C ASP A 162 10.15 12.71 4.21
N GLU A 163 9.45 11.58 4.39
CA GLU A 163 8.70 11.28 5.62
C GLU A 163 9.64 11.30 6.85
N PHE A 164 10.83 10.72 6.72
CA PHE A 164 11.82 10.68 7.78
C PHE A 164 12.34 12.08 8.13
N ARG A 165 12.70 12.91 7.13
CA ARG A 165 13.15 14.28 7.35
C ARG A 165 12.08 15.12 8.03
N GLU A 166 10.82 15.02 7.58
CA GLU A 166 9.70 15.72 8.20
C GLU A 166 9.52 15.30 9.67
N ALA A 167 9.57 14.00 9.96
CA ALA A 167 9.49 13.47 11.30
C ALA A 167 10.66 13.98 12.18
N LEU A 168 11.90 13.94 11.67
CA LEU A 168 13.08 14.47 12.37
C LEU A 168 12.93 15.95 12.71
N GLU A 169 12.50 16.77 11.77
CA GLU A 169 12.29 18.21 12.00
C GLU A 169 11.24 18.45 13.10
N LYS A 170 10.13 17.71 13.05
CA LYS A 170 9.07 17.78 14.05
C LYS A 170 9.60 17.42 15.45
N LEU A 171 10.37 16.35 15.57
CA LEU A 171 10.94 15.91 16.84
C LEU A 171 12.04 16.86 17.34
N LYS A 172 12.88 17.40 16.46
CA LYS A 172 13.87 18.44 16.80
C LYS A 172 13.20 19.70 17.37
N LYS A 173 12.08 20.15 16.80
CA LYS A 173 11.29 21.27 17.32
C LYS A 173 10.71 20.98 18.72
N GLN A 174 10.50 19.71 19.06
CA GLN A 174 10.06 19.27 20.40
C GLN A 174 11.21 19.10 21.41
N GLY A 175 12.46 19.35 21.01
CA GLY A 175 13.64 19.29 21.88
C GLY A 175 14.40 17.98 21.81
N MET A 176 14.20 17.15 20.78
CA MET A 176 14.95 15.92 20.58
C MET A 176 16.45 16.18 20.48
N LYS A 177 17.23 15.39 21.23
CA LYS A 177 18.69 15.36 21.20
C LYS A 177 19.24 13.99 20.77
N ASN A 178 18.50 12.93 21.08
CA ASN A 178 18.83 11.54 20.74
C ASN A 178 17.72 10.95 19.88
N LEU A 179 18.06 10.00 19.03
CA LEU A 179 17.11 9.30 18.17
C LEU A 179 17.26 7.78 18.37
N ILE A 180 16.13 7.11 18.51
CA ILE A 180 15.98 5.67 18.31
C ILE A 180 15.33 5.48 16.96
N LEU A 181 16.08 4.92 15.99
CA LEU A 181 15.55 4.48 14.71
C LEU A 181 15.28 2.99 14.78
N ASP A 182 14.01 2.62 14.74
CA ASP A 182 13.56 1.22 14.79
C ASP A 182 13.31 0.69 13.37
N LEU A 183 14.10 -0.31 12.99
CA LEU A 183 13.99 -1.04 11.72
C LEU A 183 13.49 -2.48 11.93
N GLN A 184 12.96 -2.82 13.09
CA GLN A 184 12.43 -4.16 13.36
C GLN A 184 11.22 -4.45 12.45
N GLY A 185 11.32 -5.56 11.71
CA GLY A 185 10.30 -5.93 10.72
C GLY A 185 10.38 -5.15 9.40
N ASN A 186 11.43 -4.32 9.21
CA ASN A 186 11.66 -3.67 7.92
C ASN A 186 12.08 -4.73 6.87
N GLY A 187 11.28 -4.88 5.82
CA GLY A 187 11.52 -5.84 4.73
C GLY A 187 12.48 -5.35 3.65
N GLY A 188 13.06 -4.15 3.80
CA GLY A 188 13.90 -3.53 2.77
C GLY A 188 13.14 -2.55 1.88
N GLY A 189 13.54 -2.44 0.61
CA GLY A 189 12.94 -1.54 -0.37
C GLY A 189 13.99 -0.98 -1.35
N TYR A 190 13.87 0.29 -1.71
CA TYR A 190 14.80 0.93 -2.64
C TYR A 190 16.15 1.21 -1.98
N LEU A 191 17.23 0.68 -2.60
CA LEU A 191 18.60 0.87 -2.12
C LEU A 191 19.01 2.35 -2.06
N ASN A 192 18.68 3.13 -3.08
CA ASN A 192 18.96 4.57 -3.10
C ASN A 192 18.30 5.31 -1.92
N ILE A 193 17.08 4.94 -1.55
CA ILE A 193 16.38 5.53 -0.39
C ILE A 193 17.06 5.15 0.93
N ALA A 194 17.54 3.90 1.04
CA ALA A 194 18.31 3.48 2.21
C ALA A 194 19.65 4.24 2.32
N ILE A 195 20.30 4.53 1.17
CA ILE A 195 21.51 5.35 1.10
C ILE A 195 21.19 6.78 1.52
N ASP A 196 20.16 7.41 0.96
CA ASP A 196 19.75 8.78 1.29
C ASP A 196 19.43 8.92 2.79
N LEU A 197 18.83 7.91 3.38
CA LEU A 197 18.50 7.92 4.80
C LEU A 197 19.75 7.70 5.67
N ALA A 198 20.68 6.84 5.26
CA ALA A 198 21.95 6.63 5.95
C ALA A 198 22.84 7.89 5.91
N ASP A 199 22.80 8.64 4.81
CA ASP A 199 23.55 9.88 4.63
C ASP A 199 23.15 10.99 5.61
N GLU A 200 21.89 10.96 6.12
CA GLU A 200 21.44 11.88 7.19
C GLU A 200 22.25 11.74 8.50
N PHE A 201 22.93 10.61 8.69
CA PHE A 201 23.74 10.31 9.90
C PHE A 201 25.24 10.41 9.69
N LEU A 202 25.67 10.53 8.44
CA LEU A 202 27.09 10.48 8.08
C LEU A 202 27.62 11.83 7.65
N GLY A 203 28.90 12.04 7.91
CA GLY A 203 29.62 13.21 7.37
C GLY A 203 29.91 13.01 5.87
N LYS A 204 30.20 14.10 5.18
CA LYS A 204 30.59 14.09 3.75
C LYS A 204 31.70 13.08 3.47
N ASP A 205 31.70 12.51 2.29
CA ASP A 205 32.72 11.60 1.76
C ASP A 205 32.85 10.26 2.54
N LYS A 206 31.79 9.81 3.20
CA LYS A 206 31.75 8.48 3.81
C LYS A 206 31.16 7.47 2.83
N LEU A 207 31.89 6.36 2.65
CA LEU A 207 31.38 5.22 1.89
C LEU A 207 30.22 4.57 2.64
N ILE A 208 29.06 4.42 2.01
CA ILE A 208 27.89 3.77 2.56
C ILE A 208 27.79 2.33 2.05
N VAL A 209 27.87 2.14 0.72
CA VAL A 209 27.76 0.84 0.07
C VAL A 209 28.50 0.87 -1.27
N TYR A 210 29.01 -0.27 -1.69
CA TYR A 210 29.54 -0.48 -3.05
C TYR A 210 29.09 -1.86 -3.55
N THR A 211 29.14 -2.03 -4.86
CA THR A 211 28.90 -3.32 -5.54
C THR A 211 30.17 -3.72 -6.29
N GLU A 212 30.54 -5.00 -6.22
CA GLU A 212 31.62 -5.64 -7.00
C GLU A 212 31.03 -6.51 -8.09
#